data_63470eba8c1e920cfc65c970d1656767
#
_entry.id   63470eba8c1e920cfc65c970d1656767
#
_cell.length_a   1.000
_cell.length_b   1.000
_cell.length_c   1.000
_cell.angle_alpha   90.00
_cell.angle_beta   90.00
_cell.angle_gamma   90.00
#
_symmetry.space_group_name_H-M   'P 1'
#
loop_
_entity.id
_entity.type
_entity.pdbx_description
1 polymer ?
#
loop_
_entity_poly.entity_id
_entity_poly.type
_entity_poly.pdbx_seq_one_letter_code
_entity_poly.pdbx_strand_id
1 'polypeptide(L)'
;AGGRAAFQVNCSQCHGSGGAGDQKLGYPNLNDDAWLWGGDLRAIEYTITHGVRWPEDDETRFSQMPPFAGALSDAQLDAVVDHVLSLSGKAQPSSAGAQVFADNCAACHGPQAKGGRDVGAPNLSDAIWLRGGDRADLKRQILNPRMGAMPAWGERLDPVTIKMLAAYVHSLGGGEDFVEVADNPEVEVDEQP
;
A
#
# COMPACT_ATOMS: atom_id res chain seq x y z
N ALA A 1 -21.46 11.46 10.24
CA ALA A 1 -22.00 10.50 11.24
C ALA A 1 -22.13 9.09 10.66
N GLY A 2 -22.72 8.91 9.48
CA GLY A 2 -22.96 7.58 8.87
C GLY A 2 -21.69 6.78 8.57
N GLY A 3 -20.67 7.39 7.94
CA GLY A 3 -19.41 6.69 7.61
C GLY A 3 -18.69 6.16 8.86
N ARG A 4 -18.67 6.92 9.96
CA ARG A 4 -18.10 6.44 11.22
C ARG A 4 -18.87 5.24 11.78
N ALA A 5 -20.19 5.26 11.73
CA ALA A 5 -21.00 4.13 12.20
C ALA A 5 -20.76 2.87 11.36
N ALA A 6 -20.77 3.02 10.03
CA ALA A 6 -20.46 1.92 9.12
C ALA A 6 -19.04 1.36 9.32
N PHE A 7 -18.05 2.23 9.56
CA PHE A 7 -16.68 1.84 9.87
C PHE A 7 -16.58 1.00 11.15
N GLN A 8 -17.27 1.42 12.22
CA GLN A 8 -17.26 0.68 13.49
C GLN A 8 -17.82 -0.73 13.34
N VAL A 9 -18.82 -0.93 12.48
CA VAL A 9 -19.45 -2.24 12.29
C VAL A 9 -18.62 -3.14 11.37
N ASN A 10 -18.06 -2.59 10.29
CA ASN A 10 -17.50 -3.41 9.20
C ASN A 10 -15.97 -3.42 9.14
N CYS A 11 -15.31 -2.35 9.59
CA CYS A 11 -13.88 -2.11 9.33
C CYS A 11 -13.02 -2.17 10.60
N SER A 12 -13.59 -1.82 11.76
CA SER A 12 -12.85 -1.68 13.01
C SER A 12 -12.23 -2.97 13.52
N GLN A 13 -12.73 -4.13 13.12
CA GLN A 13 -12.19 -5.45 13.53
C GLN A 13 -10.75 -5.63 13.04
N CYS A 14 -10.41 -5.10 11.86
CA CYS A 14 -9.06 -5.15 11.30
C CYS A 14 -8.31 -3.83 11.52
N HIS A 15 -8.95 -2.69 11.20
CA HIS A 15 -8.29 -1.39 11.24
C HIS A 15 -8.30 -0.71 12.62
N GLY A 16 -8.92 -1.33 13.63
CA GLY A 16 -9.11 -0.71 14.95
C GLY A 16 -10.21 0.35 14.94
N SER A 17 -10.80 0.64 16.11
CA SER A 17 -11.92 1.58 16.24
C SER A 17 -11.59 3.03 15.86
N GLY A 18 -10.29 3.40 15.90
CA GLY A 18 -9.76 4.70 15.49
C GLY A 18 -9.03 4.66 14.15
N GLY A 19 -9.03 3.53 13.44
CA GLY A 19 -8.31 3.41 12.17
C GLY A 19 -6.79 3.25 12.29
N ALA A 20 -6.25 2.98 13.49
CA ALA A 20 -4.81 2.89 13.73
C ALA A 20 -4.14 1.62 13.19
N GLY A 21 -4.92 0.67 12.69
CA GLY A 21 -4.42 -0.59 12.18
C GLY A 21 -3.83 -1.52 13.22
N ASP A 22 -3.10 -2.52 12.76
CA ASP A 22 -2.29 -3.43 13.57
C ASP A 22 -1.05 -3.86 12.80
N GLN A 23 0.11 -3.35 13.19
CA GLN A 23 1.38 -3.62 12.52
C GLN A 23 1.80 -5.10 12.60
N LYS A 24 1.46 -5.82 13.66
CA LYS A 24 1.80 -7.25 13.81
C LYS A 24 1.02 -8.11 12.84
N LEU A 25 -0.23 -7.76 12.60
CA LEU A 25 -1.11 -8.43 11.66
C LEU A 25 -0.97 -7.86 10.23
N GLY A 26 -0.41 -6.65 10.10
CA GLY A 26 -0.24 -5.96 8.82
C GLY A 26 -1.53 -5.31 8.31
N TYR A 27 -2.38 -4.89 9.24
CA TYR A 27 -3.50 -4.03 8.92
C TYR A 27 -3.04 -2.58 8.91
N PRO A 28 -3.24 -1.85 7.79
CA PRO A 28 -2.73 -0.49 7.66
C PRO A 28 -3.38 0.48 8.65
N ASN A 29 -2.56 1.42 9.11
CA ASN A 29 -3.01 2.61 9.80
C ASN A 29 -3.67 3.54 8.77
N LEU A 30 -4.88 3.97 9.03
CA LEU A 30 -5.65 4.85 8.15
C LEU A 30 -5.59 6.31 8.61
N ASN A 31 -4.79 6.62 9.65
CA ASN A 31 -4.60 7.98 10.15
C ASN A 31 -3.29 8.61 9.65
N ASP A 32 -2.42 7.85 8.99
CA ASP A 32 -1.18 8.36 8.40
C ASP A 32 -1.35 8.62 6.89
N ASP A 33 -0.31 9.15 6.26
CA ASP A 33 -0.25 9.49 4.84
C ASP A 33 0.43 8.41 3.97
N ALA A 34 0.65 7.21 4.52
CA ALA A 34 1.31 6.10 3.84
C ALA A 34 0.31 5.24 3.03
N TRP A 35 -0.20 5.78 1.95
CA TRP A 35 -1.16 5.11 1.07
C TRP A 35 -0.49 4.20 0.05
N LEU A 36 -0.75 2.89 0.14
CA LEU A 36 -0.23 1.91 -0.82
C LEU A 36 -0.91 2.01 -2.19
N TRP A 37 -2.18 2.38 -2.22
CA TRP A 37 -3.03 2.38 -3.41
C TRP A 37 -3.68 3.74 -3.72
N GLY A 38 -3.20 4.80 -3.08
CA GLY A 38 -3.74 6.15 -3.16
C GLY A 38 -4.68 6.49 -2.01
N GLY A 39 -4.62 7.74 -1.56
CA GLY A 39 -5.35 8.29 -0.42
C GLY A 39 -6.41 9.32 -0.78
N ASP A 40 -6.65 9.57 -2.07
CA ASP A 40 -7.77 10.38 -2.51
C ASP A 40 -9.11 9.63 -2.38
N LEU A 41 -10.22 10.36 -2.41
CA LEU A 41 -11.54 9.78 -2.20
C LEU A 41 -11.89 8.67 -3.18
N ARG A 42 -11.49 8.77 -4.46
CA ARG A 42 -11.76 7.76 -5.48
C ARG A 42 -10.93 6.50 -5.25
N ALA A 43 -9.64 6.66 -4.94
CA ALA A 43 -8.76 5.54 -4.66
C ALA A 43 -9.21 4.77 -3.41
N ILE A 44 -9.67 5.47 -2.36
CA ILE A 44 -10.22 4.87 -1.14
C ILE A 44 -11.55 4.16 -1.45
N GLU A 45 -12.47 4.82 -2.18
CA GLU A 45 -13.75 4.22 -2.60
C GLU A 45 -13.53 2.94 -3.40
N TYR A 46 -12.63 2.97 -4.39
CA TYR A 46 -12.26 1.80 -5.18
C TYR A 46 -11.71 0.66 -4.32
N THR A 47 -10.78 0.98 -3.40
CA THR A 47 -10.19 -0.02 -2.50
C THR A 47 -11.23 -0.64 -1.56
N ILE A 48 -12.20 0.13 -1.08
CA ILE A 48 -13.31 -0.40 -0.27
C ILE A 48 -14.21 -1.29 -1.13
N THR A 49 -14.53 -0.85 -2.35
CA THR A 49 -15.43 -1.58 -3.25
C THR A 49 -14.86 -2.93 -3.64
N HIS A 50 -13.62 -2.96 -4.13
CA HIS A 50 -13.00 -4.13 -4.77
C HIS A 50 -12.01 -4.88 -3.86
N GLY A 51 -11.67 -4.32 -2.70
CA GLY A 51 -10.73 -4.92 -1.77
C GLY A 51 -9.28 -4.94 -2.28
N VAL A 52 -8.46 -5.73 -1.60
CA VAL A 52 -7.05 -5.97 -1.95
C VAL A 52 -6.79 -7.47 -1.90
N ARG A 53 -6.31 -8.05 -2.99
CA ARG A 53 -6.06 -9.50 -3.11
C ARG A 53 -7.25 -10.35 -2.67
N TRP A 54 -8.44 -9.89 -3.02
CA TRP A 54 -9.69 -10.60 -2.72
C TRP A 54 -10.09 -11.48 -3.90
N PRO A 55 -10.11 -12.81 -3.76
CA PRO A 55 -10.23 -13.72 -4.90
C PRO A 55 -11.64 -13.79 -5.52
N GLU A 56 -12.62 -13.21 -4.86
CA GLU A 56 -14.02 -13.19 -5.32
C GLU A 56 -14.37 -11.92 -6.11
N ASP A 57 -13.40 -11.03 -6.35
CA ASP A 57 -13.60 -9.79 -7.11
C ASP A 57 -12.48 -9.65 -8.15
N ASP A 58 -12.86 -9.69 -9.43
CA ASP A 58 -11.90 -9.63 -10.56
C ASP A 58 -11.25 -8.25 -10.72
N GLU A 59 -11.83 -7.20 -10.13
CA GLU A 59 -11.30 -5.84 -10.11
C GLU A 59 -10.49 -5.53 -8.83
N THR A 60 -10.27 -6.55 -7.98
CA THR A 60 -9.48 -6.37 -6.75
C THR A 60 -8.09 -5.84 -7.03
N ARG A 61 -7.61 -4.95 -6.17
CA ARG A 61 -6.21 -4.50 -6.24
C ARG A 61 -5.26 -5.66 -5.97
N PHE A 62 -4.46 -6.02 -6.98
CA PHE A 62 -3.63 -7.21 -6.91
C PHE A 62 -2.18 -6.90 -7.25
N SER A 63 -1.28 -7.23 -6.33
CA SER A 63 0.15 -7.40 -6.57
C SER A 63 0.77 -8.24 -5.45
N GLN A 64 1.93 -8.81 -5.69
CA GLN A 64 2.65 -9.61 -4.72
C GLN A 64 4.14 -9.29 -4.78
N MET A 65 4.74 -9.06 -3.62
CA MET A 65 6.19 -9.06 -3.49
C MET A 65 6.68 -10.52 -3.60
N PRO A 66 7.61 -10.84 -4.52
CA PRO A 66 8.13 -12.19 -4.62
C PRO A 66 9.02 -12.54 -3.42
N PRO A 67 9.08 -13.81 -3.00
CA PRO A 67 10.04 -14.26 -2.00
C PRO A 67 11.46 -14.31 -2.58
N PHE A 68 12.43 -13.80 -1.85
CA PHE A 68 13.84 -13.80 -2.24
C PHE A 68 14.66 -14.89 -1.52
N ALA A 69 14.00 -15.81 -0.80
CA ALA A 69 14.66 -16.97 -0.21
C ALA A 69 15.30 -17.82 -1.33
N GLY A 70 16.61 -18.04 -1.25
CA GLY A 70 17.39 -18.75 -2.27
C GLY A 70 17.76 -17.92 -3.51
N ALA A 71 17.19 -16.73 -3.71
CA ALA A 71 17.54 -15.81 -4.80
C ALA A 71 18.67 -14.84 -4.41
N LEU A 72 18.72 -14.43 -3.15
CA LEU A 72 19.79 -13.59 -2.60
C LEU A 72 20.67 -14.42 -1.68
N SER A 73 21.99 -14.22 -1.76
CA SER A 73 22.93 -14.71 -0.75
C SER A 73 22.74 -13.95 0.57
N ASP A 74 23.20 -14.50 1.69
CA ASP A 74 23.14 -13.84 2.99
C ASP A 74 23.83 -12.47 2.98
N ALA A 75 24.95 -12.33 2.29
CA ALA A 75 25.67 -11.07 2.13
C ALA A 75 24.85 -10.03 1.33
N GLN A 76 24.17 -10.44 0.28
CA GLN A 76 23.29 -9.57 -0.50
C GLN A 76 22.05 -9.14 0.32
N LEU A 77 21.46 -10.08 1.06
CA LEU A 77 20.35 -9.80 1.95
C LEU A 77 20.75 -8.79 3.04
N ASP A 78 21.89 -8.97 3.69
CA ASP A 78 22.39 -8.02 4.69
C ASP A 78 22.65 -6.64 4.09
N ALA A 79 23.29 -6.61 2.91
CA ALA A 79 23.61 -5.37 2.23
C ALA A 79 22.34 -4.59 1.81
N VAL A 80 21.31 -5.25 1.26
CA VAL A 80 20.07 -4.56 0.86
C VAL A 80 19.27 -4.09 2.08
N VAL A 81 19.26 -4.83 3.17
CA VAL A 81 18.64 -4.40 4.43
C VAL A 81 19.37 -3.18 5.00
N ASP A 82 20.72 -3.14 4.97
CA ASP A 82 21.48 -1.95 5.35
C ASP A 82 21.13 -0.75 4.46
N HIS A 83 21.02 -0.97 3.16
CA HIS A 83 20.62 0.09 2.24
C HIS A 83 19.23 0.64 2.59
N VAL A 84 18.23 -0.21 2.76
CA VAL A 84 16.86 0.21 3.12
C VAL A 84 16.85 0.97 4.46
N LEU A 85 17.54 0.46 5.48
CA LEU A 85 17.64 1.14 6.78
C LEU A 85 18.37 2.49 6.67
N SER A 86 19.34 2.63 5.76
CA SER A 86 20.05 3.89 5.56
C SER A 86 19.19 4.99 4.97
N LEU A 87 18.12 4.63 4.22
CA LEU A 87 17.19 5.60 3.63
C LEU A 87 16.44 6.42 4.69
N SER A 88 16.22 5.83 5.87
CA SER A 88 15.63 6.50 7.04
C SER A 88 16.66 6.84 8.14
N GLY A 89 17.96 6.82 7.82
CA GLY A 89 19.05 7.19 8.75
C GLY A 89 19.34 6.16 9.85
N LYS A 90 18.82 4.94 9.75
CA LYS A 90 19.00 3.86 10.76
C LYS A 90 20.23 2.98 10.52
N ALA A 91 20.93 3.16 9.41
CA ALA A 91 22.18 2.46 9.08
C ALA A 91 23.11 3.36 8.25
N GLN A 92 24.34 2.92 8.03
CA GLN A 92 25.25 3.59 7.09
C GLN A 92 24.87 3.21 5.64
N PRO A 93 25.03 4.15 4.68
CA PRO A 93 24.81 3.84 3.27
C PRO A 93 25.69 2.68 2.78
N SER A 94 25.10 1.78 1.99
CA SER A 94 25.76 0.61 1.42
C SER A 94 25.69 0.66 -0.10
N SER A 95 26.82 0.82 -0.79
CA SER A 95 26.85 0.78 -2.26
C SER A 95 26.49 -0.59 -2.82
N ALA A 96 26.94 -1.67 -2.16
CA ALA A 96 26.55 -3.02 -2.51
C ALA A 96 25.04 -3.24 -2.32
N GLY A 97 24.46 -2.73 -1.22
CA GLY A 97 23.04 -2.79 -0.96
C GLY A 97 22.23 -1.97 -1.97
N ALA A 98 22.70 -0.79 -2.36
CA ALA A 98 22.08 0.02 -3.39
C ALA A 98 22.03 -0.69 -4.75
N GLN A 99 23.08 -1.43 -5.10
CA GLN A 99 23.08 -2.23 -6.34
C GLN A 99 22.08 -3.38 -6.26
N VAL A 100 22.05 -4.13 -5.16
CA VAL A 100 21.07 -5.21 -4.96
C VAL A 100 19.64 -4.67 -5.02
N PHE A 101 19.41 -3.49 -4.43
CA PHE A 101 18.10 -2.83 -4.48
C PHE A 101 17.72 -2.43 -5.92
N ALA A 102 18.63 -1.83 -6.66
CA ALA A 102 18.38 -1.44 -8.05
C ALA A 102 18.02 -2.63 -8.94
N ASP A 103 18.72 -3.75 -8.75
CA ASP A 103 18.56 -4.95 -9.58
C ASP A 103 17.28 -5.75 -9.24
N ASN A 104 16.81 -5.70 -7.99
CA ASN A 104 15.76 -6.62 -7.52
C ASN A 104 14.51 -5.94 -6.93
N CYS A 105 14.60 -4.70 -6.48
CA CYS A 105 13.56 -4.07 -5.68
C CYS A 105 12.97 -2.81 -6.36
N ALA A 106 13.80 -2.07 -7.09
CA ALA A 106 13.45 -0.76 -7.63
C ALA A 106 12.29 -0.81 -8.65
N ALA A 107 12.09 -1.95 -9.33
CA ALA A 107 10.99 -2.11 -10.29
C ALA A 107 9.60 -1.88 -9.65
N CYS A 108 9.43 -2.28 -8.38
CA CYS A 108 8.17 -2.09 -7.64
C CYS A 108 8.25 -0.92 -6.65
N HIS A 109 9.38 -0.79 -5.94
CA HIS A 109 9.53 0.23 -4.90
C HIS A 109 10.04 1.58 -5.41
N GLY A 110 10.29 1.70 -6.71
CA GLY A 110 10.87 2.90 -7.32
C GLY A 110 12.39 3.03 -7.08
N PRO A 111 13.12 3.74 -7.97
CA PRO A 111 14.58 3.88 -7.86
C PRO A 111 15.02 4.70 -6.63
N GLN A 112 14.15 5.55 -6.09
CA GLN A 112 14.36 6.29 -4.83
C GLN A 112 13.65 5.63 -3.64
N ALA A 113 13.17 4.39 -3.78
CA ALA A 113 12.45 3.65 -2.76
C ALA A 113 11.18 4.34 -2.22
N LYS A 114 10.55 5.21 -3.03
CA LYS A 114 9.34 5.96 -2.66
C LYS A 114 8.04 5.16 -2.80
N GLY A 115 8.16 3.90 -3.22
CA GLY A 115 7.01 3.04 -3.48
C GLY A 115 6.47 3.16 -4.89
N GLY A 116 5.39 2.42 -5.15
CA GLY A 116 4.67 2.43 -6.42
C GLY A 116 3.20 2.11 -6.21
N ARG A 117 2.32 3.09 -6.45
CA ARG A 117 0.88 2.95 -6.21
C ARG A 117 0.20 2.00 -7.19
N ASP A 118 0.71 1.85 -8.40
CA ASP A 118 0.17 0.94 -9.41
C ASP A 118 0.27 -0.54 -8.98
N VAL A 119 1.25 -0.83 -8.13
CA VAL A 119 1.50 -2.16 -7.58
C VAL A 119 1.36 -2.22 -6.06
N GLY A 120 0.88 -1.16 -5.42
CA GLY A 120 0.71 -1.11 -3.96
C GLY A 120 2.01 -1.38 -3.19
N ALA A 121 3.15 -1.00 -3.76
CA ALA A 121 4.45 -1.14 -3.10
C ALA A 121 4.68 0.01 -2.12
N PRO A 122 5.04 -0.25 -0.85
CA PRO A 122 5.24 0.79 0.13
C PRO A 122 6.48 1.64 -0.14
N ASN A 123 6.43 2.89 0.34
CA ASN A 123 7.59 3.75 0.50
C ASN A 123 8.52 3.13 1.56
N LEU A 124 9.77 2.93 1.21
CA LEU A 124 10.80 2.34 2.10
C LEU A 124 11.76 3.40 2.66
N SER A 125 11.56 4.67 2.29
CA SER A 125 12.45 5.77 2.68
C SER A 125 11.92 6.62 3.83
N ASP A 126 10.71 6.34 4.30
CA ASP A 126 10.12 7.00 5.47
C ASP A 126 10.22 6.12 6.74
N ALA A 127 9.57 6.57 7.81
CA ALA A 127 9.54 5.85 9.08
C ALA A 127 8.26 5.03 9.29
N ILE A 128 7.36 4.95 8.29
CA ILE A 128 6.06 4.31 8.39
C ILE A 128 6.16 2.89 7.81
N TRP A 129 5.96 1.91 8.68
CA TRP A 129 6.12 0.50 8.33
C TRP A 129 4.85 -0.29 8.59
N LEU A 130 4.33 -0.95 7.57
CA LEU A 130 3.14 -1.79 7.69
C LEU A 130 3.37 -3.03 8.59
N ARG A 131 4.58 -3.60 8.59
CA ARG A 131 4.89 -4.86 9.28
C ARG A 131 6.14 -4.84 10.14
N GLY A 132 6.56 -3.68 10.56
CA GLY A 132 7.80 -3.46 11.29
C GLY A 132 8.95 -3.04 10.38
N GLY A 133 9.87 -2.26 10.94
CA GLY A 133 10.97 -1.63 10.23
C GLY A 133 12.32 -1.85 10.90
N ASP A 134 12.46 -2.87 11.71
CA ASP A 134 13.77 -3.31 12.20
C ASP A 134 14.44 -4.29 11.23
N ARG A 135 15.72 -4.55 11.45
CA ARG A 135 16.52 -5.45 10.60
C ARG A 135 15.90 -6.84 10.46
N ALA A 136 15.37 -7.39 11.53
CA ALA A 136 14.80 -8.74 11.54
C ALA A 136 13.48 -8.78 10.79
N ASP A 137 12.68 -7.74 10.91
CA ASP A 137 11.41 -7.59 10.18
C ASP A 137 11.66 -7.46 8.69
N LEU A 138 12.62 -6.62 8.28
CA LEU A 138 12.99 -6.44 6.87
C LEU A 138 13.52 -7.74 6.26
N LYS A 139 14.45 -8.43 6.92
CA LYS A 139 14.94 -9.74 6.45
C LYS A 139 13.80 -10.73 6.26
N ARG A 140 12.92 -10.84 7.26
CA ARG A 140 11.77 -11.75 7.20
C ARG A 140 10.84 -11.41 6.04
N GLN A 141 10.56 -10.10 5.83
CA GLN A 141 9.68 -9.66 4.75
C GLN A 141 10.31 -9.87 3.36
N ILE A 142 11.61 -9.71 3.21
CA ILE A 142 12.33 -9.98 1.95
C ILE A 142 12.36 -11.47 1.64
N LEU A 143 12.72 -12.29 2.63
CA LEU A 143 12.84 -13.74 2.41
C LEU A 143 11.50 -14.44 2.24
N ASN A 144 10.48 -14.01 2.99
CA ASN A 144 9.18 -14.64 3.01
C ASN A 144 8.08 -13.58 3.21
N PRO A 145 7.71 -12.87 2.14
CA PRO A 145 6.75 -11.76 2.21
C PRO A 145 5.39 -12.21 2.73
N ARG A 146 4.89 -11.52 3.72
CA ARG A 146 3.54 -11.71 4.22
C ARG A 146 2.63 -10.64 3.58
N MET A 147 1.64 -11.11 2.85
CA MET A 147 0.66 -10.26 2.17
C MET A 147 -0.67 -10.40 2.90
N GLY A 148 -1.30 -9.28 3.18
CA GLY A 148 -2.67 -9.25 3.70
C GLY A 148 -3.68 -9.24 2.57
N ALA A 149 -4.92 -9.63 2.87
CA ALA A 149 -6.06 -9.42 1.99
C ALA A 149 -7.09 -8.52 2.68
N MET A 150 -7.74 -7.67 1.91
CA MET A 150 -8.89 -6.88 2.35
C MET A 150 -10.11 -7.35 1.54
N PRO A 151 -11.21 -7.74 2.19
CA PRO A 151 -12.42 -8.12 1.49
C PRO A 151 -12.97 -6.99 0.61
N ALA A 152 -13.55 -7.36 -0.53
CA ALA A 152 -14.39 -6.47 -1.32
C ALA A 152 -15.73 -6.23 -0.60
N TRP A 153 -16.19 -5.00 -0.60
CA TRP A 153 -17.44 -4.59 0.05
C TRP A 153 -18.51 -4.15 -0.93
N GLY A 154 -18.21 -4.12 -2.24
CA GLY A 154 -19.12 -3.65 -3.29
C GLY A 154 -20.45 -4.38 -3.34
N GLU A 155 -20.44 -5.71 -3.11
CA GLU A 155 -21.65 -6.52 -3.09
C GLU A 155 -22.30 -6.62 -1.69
N ARG A 156 -21.62 -6.13 -0.64
CA ARG A 156 -22.07 -6.25 0.76
C ARG A 156 -22.68 -4.98 1.32
N LEU A 157 -22.31 -3.84 0.75
CA LEU A 157 -22.74 -2.52 1.18
C LEU A 157 -23.29 -1.74 -0.02
N ASP A 158 -24.31 -0.93 0.21
CA ASP A 158 -24.82 -0.05 -0.82
C ASP A 158 -23.81 1.07 -1.18
N PRO A 159 -23.87 1.61 -2.41
CA PRO A 159 -22.91 2.59 -2.89
C PRO A 159 -22.84 3.87 -2.04
N VAL A 160 -23.93 4.29 -1.41
CA VAL A 160 -23.96 5.48 -0.55
C VAL A 160 -23.17 5.20 0.73
N THR A 161 -23.33 4.01 1.31
CA THR A 161 -22.54 3.60 2.49
C THR A 161 -21.06 3.50 2.17
N ILE A 162 -20.66 2.98 0.99
CA ILE A 162 -19.26 2.94 0.55
C ILE A 162 -18.67 4.36 0.44
N LYS A 163 -19.39 5.30 -0.20
CA LYS A 163 -18.97 6.70 -0.29
C LYS A 163 -18.83 7.37 1.08
N MET A 164 -19.75 7.09 1.99
CA MET A 164 -19.66 7.59 3.37
C MET A 164 -18.45 7.01 4.12
N LEU A 165 -18.11 5.74 3.87
CA LEU A 165 -16.91 5.10 4.41
C LEU A 165 -15.64 5.75 3.83
N ALA A 166 -15.57 5.95 2.51
CA ALA A 166 -14.44 6.60 1.87
C ALA A 166 -14.21 8.02 2.41
N ALA A 167 -15.28 8.82 2.53
CA ALA A 167 -15.21 10.15 3.12
C ALA A 167 -14.77 10.12 4.60
N TYR A 168 -15.21 9.12 5.37
CA TYR A 168 -14.80 8.98 6.76
C TYR A 168 -13.32 8.60 6.86
N VAL A 169 -12.86 7.60 6.10
CA VAL A 169 -11.46 7.17 6.10
C VAL A 169 -10.55 8.31 5.65
N HIS A 170 -10.90 9.01 4.57
CA HIS A 170 -10.17 10.19 4.12
C HIS A 170 -10.04 11.27 5.20
N SER A 171 -11.06 11.44 6.04
CA SER A 171 -11.08 12.44 7.12
C SER A 171 -10.28 12.04 8.37
N LEU A 172 -9.71 10.84 8.45
CA LEU A 172 -8.97 10.37 9.63
C LEU A 172 -7.60 11.04 9.80
N GLY A 173 -7.03 11.62 8.76
CA GLY A 173 -5.84 12.44 8.89
C GLY A 173 -4.89 12.45 7.70
N GLY A 174 -4.79 11.36 6.95
CA GLY A 174 -3.85 11.21 5.84
C GLY A 174 -4.47 11.32 4.44
N GLY A 175 -5.73 11.76 4.33
CA GLY A 175 -6.42 11.85 3.04
C GLY A 175 -5.73 12.81 2.08
N GLU A 176 -5.64 12.41 0.83
CA GLU A 176 -4.97 13.16 -0.24
C GLU A 176 -6.00 13.94 -1.07
N ASP A 177 -5.56 15.09 -1.60
CA ASP A 177 -6.38 15.85 -2.55
C ASP A 177 -6.56 15.04 -3.84
N PHE A 178 -7.73 15.20 -4.45
CA PHE A 178 -7.99 14.60 -5.75
C PHE A 178 -7.11 15.29 -6.81
N VAL A 179 -6.23 14.53 -7.43
CA VAL A 179 -5.49 14.96 -8.62
C VAL A 179 -6.30 14.53 -9.83
N GLU A 180 -6.90 15.49 -10.55
CA GLU A 180 -7.39 15.21 -11.90
C GLU A 180 -6.20 14.71 -12.73
N VAL A 181 -6.23 13.44 -13.10
CA VAL A 181 -5.38 12.98 -14.19
C VAL A 181 -5.88 13.72 -15.41
N ALA A 182 -5.09 14.64 -15.97
CA ALA A 182 -5.42 15.34 -17.20
C ALA A 182 -5.88 14.29 -18.21
N ASP A 183 -7.10 14.44 -18.70
CA ASP A 183 -7.67 13.55 -19.71
C ASP A 183 -6.61 13.30 -20.80
N ASN A 184 -6.37 12.02 -21.09
CA ASN A 184 -5.52 11.63 -22.20
C ASN A 184 -6.13 12.24 -23.48
N PRO A 185 -5.47 13.15 -24.19
CA PRO A 185 -6.06 13.89 -25.30
C PRO A 185 -6.22 13.06 -26.59
N GLU A 186 -6.28 11.74 -26.52
CA GLU A 186 -6.41 10.81 -27.64
C GLU A 186 -7.67 9.96 -27.61
N VAL A 187 -8.84 10.59 -27.42
CA VAL A 187 -10.09 10.05 -27.95
C VAL A 187 -10.72 11.13 -28.81
N GLU A 188 -10.22 11.26 -30.04
CA GLU A 188 -10.98 11.89 -31.13
C GLU A 188 -12.26 11.03 -31.33
N VAL A 189 -13.37 11.52 -30.81
CA VAL A 189 -14.68 11.05 -31.28
C VAL A 189 -14.83 11.53 -32.72
N ASP A 190 -14.63 10.61 -33.64
CA ASP A 190 -14.91 10.79 -35.07
C ASP A 190 -16.42 10.99 -35.22
N GLU A 191 -16.88 12.25 -35.17
CA GLU A 191 -18.20 12.64 -35.62
C GLU A 191 -18.19 12.61 -37.13
N GLN A 192 -18.57 11.50 -37.73
CA GLN A 192 -18.92 11.45 -39.14
C GLN A 192 -20.41 11.80 -39.34
N PRO A 193 -20.72 12.62 -40.33
CA PRO A 193 -22.06 13.18 -40.57
C PRO A 193 -23.08 12.17 -41.11
#